data_021665498d514c8206f0a5a3f521e6f0
#
_entry.id   021665498d514c8206f0a5a3f521e6f0
#
_cell.length_a   1.000
_cell.length_b   1.000
_cell.length_c   1.000
_cell.angle_alpha   90.00
_cell.angle_beta   90.00
_cell.angle_gamma   90.00
#
_symmetry.space_group_name_H-M   'P 1'
#
loop_
_entity.id
_entity.type
_entity.pdbx_description
1 polymer ?
#
loop_
_entity_poly.entity_id
_entity_poly.type
_entity_poly.pdbx_seq_one_letter_code
_entity_poly.pdbx_strand_id
1 'polypeptide(L)'
;MVLNHIAIIVSSEDAVNFYKSLGFEEKSREIRPDNHDELLYLSNGLITLEIYKDSTHPKRLTNPEAYGLRHLCFQVEDIGEDYKTDKNGKFKFIYDPDGLPIEIREIKPKSPDNLDFSE
;
A
#
# COMPACT_ATOMS: atom_id res chain seq x y z
N MET A 1 -8.91 -14.74 13.77
CA MET A 1 -8.81 -13.31 13.46
C MET A 1 -8.28 -13.16 12.04
N VAL A 2 -8.92 -12.35 11.23
CA VAL A 2 -8.53 -12.12 9.82
C VAL A 2 -8.49 -10.62 9.59
N LEU A 3 -7.48 -10.14 8.86
CA LEU A 3 -7.40 -8.73 8.48
C LEU A 3 -8.55 -8.41 7.52
N ASN A 4 -9.42 -7.47 7.90
CA ASN A 4 -10.58 -7.11 7.09
C ASN A 4 -10.22 -6.05 6.04
N HIS A 5 -9.57 -4.98 6.45
CA HIS A 5 -9.15 -3.91 5.56
C HIS A 5 -8.03 -3.11 6.18
N ILE A 6 -7.41 -2.28 5.37
CA ILE A 6 -6.39 -1.30 5.80
C ILE A 6 -6.95 0.07 5.46
N ALA A 7 -6.94 0.97 6.45
CA ALA A 7 -7.41 2.35 6.26
C ALA A 7 -6.22 3.29 6.07
N ILE A 8 -6.30 4.13 5.06
CA ILE A 8 -5.24 5.07 4.70
C ILE A 8 -5.86 6.45 4.50
N ILE A 9 -5.28 7.46 5.12
CA ILE A 9 -5.65 8.86 4.89
C ILE A 9 -4.77 9.39 3.77
N VAL A 10 -5.38 9.99 2.76
CA VAL A 10 -4.67 10.56 1.61
C VAL A 10 -5.11 11.99 1.39
N SER A 11 -4.24 12.80 0.78
CA SER A 11 -4.50 14.22 0.61
C SER A 11 -5.22 14.58 -0.69
N SER A 12 -5.21 13.69 -1.69
CA SER A 12 -5.61 14.09 -3.04
C SER A 12 -6.10 12.91 -3.88
N GLU A 13 -6.73 13.25 -5.00
CA GLU A 13 -7.11 12.26 -6.00
C GLU A 13 -5.88 11.58 -6.62
N ASP A 14 -4.75 12.28 -6.71
CA ASP A 14 -3.51 11.67 -7.21
C ASP A 14 -3.09 10.50 -6.33
N ALA A 15 -3.28 10.60 -5.02
CA ALA A 15 -2.99 9.51 -4.10
C ALA A 15 -3.95 8.33 -4.33
N VAL A 16 -5.22 8.60 -4.57
CA VAL A 16 -6.19 7.54 -4.93
C VAL A 16 -5.74 6.84 -6.20
N ASN A 17 -5.37 7.60 -7.21
CA ASN A 17 -4.92 7.07 -8.50
C ASN A 17 -3.63 6.25 -8.37
N PHE A 18 -2.75 6.63 -7.44
CA PHE A 18 -1.56 5.84 -7.15
C PHE A 18 -1.95 4.40 -6.75
N TYR A 19 -2.89 4.24 -5.83
CA TYR A 19 -3.33 2.91 -5.41
C TYR A 19 -4.06 2.17 -6.53
N LYS A 20 -4.82 2.87 -7.35
CA LYS A 20 -5.42 2.26 -8.55
C LYS A 20 -4.34 1.72 -9.49
N SER A 21 -3.22 2.43 -9.62
CA SER A 21 -2.10 1.97 -10.45
C SER A 21 -1.45 0.69 -9.94
N LEU A 22 -1.63 0.36 -8.66
CA LEU A 22 -1.13 -0.88 -8.08
C LEU A 22 -2.11 -2.05 -8.25
N GLY A 23 -3.22 -1.84 -8.97
CA GLY A 23 -4.19 -2.88 -9.24
C GLY A 23 -5.44 -2.84 -8.37
N PHE A 24 -5.63 -1.77 -7.62
CA PHE A 24 -6.85 -1.60 -6.83
C PHE A 24 -7.93 -0.92 -7.65
N GLU A 25 -9.14 -1.44 -7.54
CA GLU A 25 -10.31 -0.96 -8.25
C GLU A 25 -11.26 -0.28 -7.27
N GLU A 26 -11.77 0.89 -7.65
CA GLU A 26 -12.72 1.61 -6.81
C GLU A 26 -14.07 0.88 -6.80
N LYS A 27 -14.54 0.55 -5.60
CA LYS A 27 -15.83 -0.15 -5.41
C LYS A 27 -16.93 0.80 -4.97
N SER A 28 -16.60 1.82 -4.19
CA SER A 28 -17.57 2.81 -3.76
C SER A 28 -16.87 4.10 -3.38
N ARG A 29 -17.65 5.19 -3.39
CA ARG A 29 -17.17 6.52 -3.00
C ARG A 29 -18.33 7.26 -2.36
N GLU A 30 -18.06 7.85 -1.21
CA GLU A 30 -19.06 8.59 -0.46
C GLU A 30 -18.47 9.92 0.02
N ILE A 31 -19.16 11.01 -0.27
CA ILE A 31 -18.81 12.31 0.28
C ILE A 31 -19.39 12.40 1.68
N ARG A 32 -18.54 12.72 2.67
CA ARG A 32 -18.97 12.84 4.06
C ARG A 32 -18.81 14.31 4.52
N PRO A 33 -19.82 15.15 4.31
CA PRO A 33 -19.67 16.59 4.58
C PRO A 33 -19.37 16.92 6.05
N ASP A 34 -19.92 16.16 6.99
CA ASP A 34 -19.69 16.41 8.42
C ASP A 34 -18.26 16.06 8.85
N ASN A 35 -17.56 15.21 8.11
CA ASN A 35 -16.18 14.83 8.35
C ASN A 35 -15.20 15.57 7.45
N HIS A 36 -15.69 16.36 6.52
CA HIS A 36 -14.89 17.09 5.52
C HIS A 36 -14.01 16.20 4.66
N ASP A 37 -14.46 14.95 4.38
CA ASP A 37 -13.69 14.01 3.58
C ASP A 37 -14.54 13.25 2.58
N GLU A 38 -13.88 12.48 1.73
CA GLU A 38 -14.49 11.44 0.93
C GLU A 38 -13.98 10.10 1.41
N LEU A 39 -14.88 9.13 1.52
CA LEU A 39 -14.56 7.77 1.90
C LEU A 39 -14.68 6.87 0.67
N LEU A 40 -13.57 6.23 0.31
CA LEU A 40 -13.51 5.32 -0.83
C LEU A 40 -13.15 3.91 -0.36
N TYR A 41 -13.74 2.92 -1.01
CA TYR A 41 -13.32 1.53 -0.86
C TYR A 41 -12.68 1.08 -2.16
N LEU A 42 -11.42 0.66 -2.09
CA LEU A 42 -10.68 0.10 -3.23
C LEU A 42 -10.38 -1.37 -2.93
N SER A 43 -10.44 -2.22 -3.93
CA SER A 43 -10.14 -3.64 -3.76
C SER A 43 -9.35 -4.18 -4.93
N ASN A 44 -8.43 -5.10 -4.65
CA ASN A 44 -7.75 -5.89 -5.68
C ASN A 44 -8.25 -7.34 -5.72
N GLY A 45 -9.36 -7.63 -5.04
CA GLY A 45 -9.90 -8.97 -4.93
C GLY A 45 -9.38 -9.76 -3.73
N LEU A 46 -8.27 -9.36 -3.14
CA LEU A 46 -7.66 -10.01 -1.98
C LEU A 46 -7.64 -9.09 -0.77
N ILE A 47 -7.35 -7.82 -0.99
CA ILE A 47 -7.21 -6.80 0.05
C ILE A 47 -8.15 -5.63 -0.26
N THR A 48 -8.78 -5.11 0.77
CA THR A 48 -9.57 -3.89 0.70
C THR A 48 -8.81 -2.75 1.38
N LEU A 49 -8.70 -1.63 0.66
CA LEU A 49 -8.21 -0.38 1.21
C LEU A 49 -9.41 0.54 1.44
N GLU A 50 -9.51 1.06 2.65
CA GLU A 50 -10.47 2.09 3.00
C GLU A 50 -9.74 3.42 2.96
N ILE A 51 -10.07 4.26 1.98
CA ILE A 51 -9.33 5.51 1.74
C ILE A 51 -10.15 6.68 2.24
N TYR A 52 -9.55 7.45 3.13
CA TYR A 52 -10.10 8.72 3.61
C TYR A 52 -9.36 9.85 2.92
N LYS A 53 -10.01 10.52 1.98
CA LYS A 53 -9.41 11.62 1.22
C LYS A 53 -9.75 12.96 1.87
N ASP A 54 -8.74 13.64 2.43
CA ASP A 54 -8.88 14.90 3.11
C ASP A 54 -7.55 15.66 3.08
N SER A 55 -7.55 16.84 2.45
CA SER A 55 -6.33 17.63 2.27
C SER A 55 -5.90 18.41 3.50
N THR A 56 -6.62 18.30 4.62
CA THR A 56 -6.39 19.15 5.80
C THR A 56 -5.56 18.48 6.90
N HIS A 57 -5.20 17.21 6.74
CA HIS A 57 -4.42 16.49 7.75
C HIS A 57 -2.93 16.84 7.67
N PRO A 58 -2.20 16.74 8.78
CA PRO A 58 -0.75 16.86 8.78
C PRO A 58 -0.11 15.74 7.95
N LYS A 59 1.07 16.01 7.42
CA LYS A 59 1.85 14.97 6.74
C LYS A 59 2.27 13.89 7.72
N ARG A 60 2.32 12.64 7.23
CA ARG A 60 2.86 11.55 8.04
C ARG A 60 4.33 11.78 8.35
N LEU A 61 4.79 11.25 9.49
CA LEU A 61 6.21 11.22 9.79
C LEU A 61 6.83 9.98 9.14
N THR A 62 7.65 10.22 8.13
CA THR A 62 8.44 9.16 7.49
C THR A 62 9.92 9.35 7.79
N ASN A 63 10.34 10.58 7.98
CA ASN A 63 11.72 10.94 8.30
C ASN A 63 11.72 12.15 9.23
N PRO A 64 12.01 11.98 10.54
CA PRO A 64 12.32 10.71 11.19
C PRO A 64 11.11 9.77 11.26
N GLU A 65 11.37 8.49 11.42
CA GLU A 65 10.30 7.51 11.61
C GLU A 65 9.66 7.68 12.98
N ALA A 66 8.37 7.34 13.07
CA ALA A 66 7.60 7.37 14.30
C ALA A 66 6.97 6.00 14.54
N TYR A 67 6.48 5.77 15.76
CA TYR A 67 5.79 4.52 16.06
C TYR A 67 4.54 4.36 15.21
N GLY A 68 4.20 3.12 14.88
CA GLY A 68 3.03 2.76 14.12
C GLY A 68 3.38 2.02 12.85
N LEU A 69 2.45 2.02 11.92
CA LEU A 69 2.65 1.36 10.64
C LEU A 69 3.81 2.00 9.89
N ARG A 70 4.81 1.20 9.52
CA ARG A 70 5.99 1.69 8.82
C ARG A 70 5.78 1.75 7.31
N HIS A 71 5.29 0.67 6.74
CA HIS A 71 5.02 0.58 5.30
C HIS A 71 4.09 -0.61 5.01
N LEU A 72 3.59 -0.66 3.78
CA LEU A 72 2.92 -1.83 3.25
C LEU A 72 3.86 -2.54 2.30
N CYS A 73 3.72 -3.86 2.17
CA CYS A 73 4.49 -4.63 1.20
C CYS A 73 3.54 -5.45 0.34
N PHE A 74 3.69 -5.32 -0.99
CA PHE A 74 2.94 -6.10 -1.95
C PHE A 74 3.87 -7.01 -2.74
N GLN A 75 3.37 -8.17 -3.12
CA GLN A 75 4.10 -9.12 -3.95
C GLN A 75 3.69 -8.99 -5.40
N VAL A 76 4.66 -9.11 -6.29
CA VAL A 76 4.44 -9.12 -7.74
C VAL A 76 5.15 -10.34 -8.35
N GLU A 77 4.72 -10.75 -9.53
CA GLU A 77 5.38 -11.85 -10.23
C GLU A 77 6.68 -11.40 -10.89
N ASP A 78 6.74 -10.18 -11.39
CA ASP A 78 7.90 -9.60 -12.05
C ASP A 78 8.09 -8.16 -11.59
N ILE A 79 9.19 -7.91 -10.90
CA ILE A 79 9.48 -6.60 -10.35
C ILE A 79 10.11 -5.64 -11.38
N GLY A 80 10.48 -6.14 -12.56
CA GLY A 80 11.15 -5.33 -13.58
C GLY A 80 12.63 -5.20 -13.32
N GLU A 81 13.23 -4.10 -13.78
CA GLU A 81 14.68 -3.93 -13.80
C GLU A 81 15.25 -3.16 -12.61
N ASP A 82 14.50 -2.21 -12.06
CA ASP A 82 14.98 -1.36 -10.97
C ASP A 82 14.64 -1.94 -9.62
N TYR A 83 15.56 -2.72 -9.05
CA TYR A 83 15.34 -3.37 -7.77
C TYR A 83 16.63 -3.54 -7.01
N LYS A 84 16.50 -3.83 -5.71
CA LYS A 84 17.59 -4.27 -4.83
C LYS A 84 17.36 -5.74 -4.48
N THR A 85 18.35 -6.36 -3.87
CA THR A 85 18.24 -7.74 -3.41
C THR A 85 18.62 -7.84 -1.95
N ASP A 86 17.98 -8.75 -1.25
CA ASP A 86 18.38 -9.18 0.09
C ASP A 86 18.27 -10.72 0.16
N LYS A 87 18.38 -11.29 1.35
CA LYS A 87 18.33 -12.75 1.50
C LYS A 87 17.01 -13.37 1.04
N ASN A 88 15.94 -12.55 0.99
CA ASN A 88 14.60 -13.00 0.63
C ASN A 88 14.24 -12.73 -0.83
N GLY A 89 15.13 -12.13 -1.59
CA GLY A 89 14.94 -11.90 -3.02
C GLY A 89 14.97 -10.44 -3.44
N LYS A 90 14.27 -10.17 -4.53
CA LYS A 90 14.24 -8.83 -5.13
C LYS A 90 13.17 -7.97 -4.47
N PHE A 91 13.49 -6.71 -4.25
CA PHE A 91 12.55 -5.75 -3.69
C PHE A 91 12.87 -4.33 -4.12
N LYS A 92 11.92 -3.43 -3.96
CA LYS A 92 12.11 -1.99 -4.09
C LYS A 92 11.08 -1.26 -3.26
N PHE A 93 11.35 0.01 -2.98
CA PHE A 93 10.40 0.90 -2.32
C PHE A 93 9.94 1.97 -3.30
N ILE A 94 8.62 2.18 -3.32
CA ILE A 94 7.99 3.33 -3.95
C ILE A 94 7.22 4.06 -2.85
N TYR A 95 6.74 5.27 -3.14
CA TYR A 95 6.06 6.08 -2.13
C TYR A 95 4.75 6.58 -2.71
N ASP A 96 3.68 6.55 -1.92
CA ASP A 96 2.48 7.22 -2.35
C ASP A 96 2.71 8.75 -2.31
N PRO A 97 1.82 9.57 -2.91
CA PRO A 97 2.02 11.01 -2.92
C PRO A 97 2.13 11.67 -1.55
N ASP A 98 1.65 11.02 -0.50
CA ASP A 98 1.70 11.53 0.87
C ASP A 98 2.87 10.96 1.68
N GLY A 99 3.74 10.20 1.04
CA GLY A 99 4.97 9.73 1.65
C GLY A 99 4.88 8.38 2.35
N LEU A 100 3.76 7.65 2.24
CA LEU A 100 3.71 6.29 2.76
C LEU A 100 4.60 5.38 1.92
N PRO A 101 5.61 4.73 2.53
CA PRO A 101 6.45 3.80 1.78
C PRO A 101 5.66 2.54 1.41
N ILE A 102 5.87 2.08 0.19
CA ILE A 102 5.29 0.85 -0.32
C ILE A 102 6.43 -0.02 -0.79
N GLU A 103 6.63 -1.15 -0.14
CA GLU A 103 7.61 -2.14 -0.57
C GLU A 103 6.98 -3.04 -1.62
N ILE A 104 7.72 -3.31 -2.70
CA ILE A 104 7.32 -4.26 -3.74
C ILE A 104 8.33 -5.39 -3.71
N ARG A 105 7.85 -6.63 -3.61
CA ARG A 105 8.69 -7.81 -3.64
C ARG A 105 8.29 -8.76 -4.75
N GLU A 106 9.29 -9.35 -5.39
CA GLU A 106 9.04 -10.39 -6.36
C GLU A 106 8.92 -11.73 -5.65
N ILE A 107 7.87 -12.47 -6.00
CA ILE A 107 7.66 -13.81 -5.46
C ILE A 107 8.63 -14.75 -6.14
N LYS A 108 9.48 -15.43 -5.35
CA LYS A 108 10.31 -16.50 -5.89
C LYS A 108 9.43 -17.69 -6.25
N PRO A 109 9.67 -18.34 -7.40
CA PRO A 109 9.03 -19.61 -7.68
C PRO A 109 9.33 -20.58 -6.54
N LYS A 110 8.30 -21.19 -5.97
CA LYS A 110 8.47 -22.16 -4.90
C LYS A 110 8.93 -23.48 -5.49
N SER A 111 10.04 -24.00 -4.96
CA SER A 111 10.43 -25.39 -5.14
C SER A 111 10.39 -26.07 -3.77
N PRO A 112 10.43 -27.41 -3.70
CA PRO A 112 10.50 -28.10 -2.40
C PRO A 112 11.65 -27.62 -1.53
N ASP A 113 12.72 -27.13 -2.13
CA ASP A 113 13.92 -26.67 -1.43
C ASP A 113 13.83 -25.21 -1.00
N ASN A 114 12.76 -24.50 -1.37
CA ASN A 114 12.63 -23.06 -1.20
C ASN A 114 11.41 -22.67 -0.36
N LEU A 115 10.98 -23.55 0.52
CA LEU A 115 9.82 -23.31 1.35
C LEU A 115 10.21 -22.66 2.68
N ASP A 116 10.91 -21.55 2.60
CA ASP A 116 11.30 -20.82 3.78
C ASP A 116 10.39 -19.59 3.92
N PHE A 117 9.59 -19.58 4.97
CA PHE A 117 8.69 -18.48 5.31
C PHE A 117 9.14 -17.72 6.54
N SER A 118 10.35 -17.96 7.00
CA SER A 118 10.91 -17.21 8.11
C SER A 118 11.38 -15.85 7.62
N GLU A 119 10.65 -14.84 7.94
CA GLU A 119 10.96 -13.49 7.56
C GLU A 119 11.62 -12.73 8.70
#